data_76071b0316bbf1ebab273fd707dad371
#
_entry.id   76071b0316bbf1ebab273fd707dad371
#
_cell.length_a   1.000
_cell.length_b   1.000
_cell.length_c   1.000
_cell.angle_alpha   90.00
_cell.angle_beta   90.00
_cell.angle_gamma   90.00
#
_symmetry.space_group_name_H-M   'P 1'
#
loop_
_entity.id
_entity.type
_entity.pdbx_description
1 polymer ?
#
loop_
_entity_poly.entity_id
_entity_poly.type
_entity_poly.pdbx_seq_one_letter_code
_entity_poly.pdbx_strand_id
1 'polypeptide(L)'
;MDVISVIRTKRDRGELSPEQIDWVIDAYTRGVVADEQMSALAMAILLNGMNRTEIARWTAAMIASGERMNFDSLSRPTADKHSTGGVGDKITLPLAPLVAACGAAVPQLSGRGLGHTGGTLDKLESIPGWRALLSNEEMMHVLDTTGAVICAAGDGLAPADKKLYALRDVTGTVEAIPLIASSIMSKKIAEGTGSLVLDVKVGTGAFMKNIEDARELARTMVGLGTDSGVKTVALLTDMSTPLGLTAGNALEVRESVEVLAGGGPADVVELTIALAQEMLEAAGIKDADPAKALADGSAMDHWRRMIAAQGGDPDAALPVAREQHVVTAPASGVLTRLDAYGVGVGAWRLGAGRARKEDPVQAGAGIELHAKPGDTVTAGQPLMTLHTDTPEKFEYALAALEGGYDIAPAGTAFSATPIILDRIA
;
A
#
# COMPACT_ATOMS: atom_id res chain seq x y z
N MET A 1 7.33 7.39 -36.48
CA MET A 1 7.12 8.36 -35.40
C MET A 1 8.45 8.55 -34.69
N ASP A 2 8.78 9.71 -34.15
CA ASP A 2 10.01 9.91 -33.41
C ASP A 2 9.71 10.45 -32.00
N VAL A 3 10.54 10.06 -31.04
CA VAL A 3 10.33 10.38 -29.63
C VAL A 3 10.50 11.88 -29.34
N ILE A 4 11.34 12.57 -30.11
CA ILE A 4 11.58 14.01 -29.91
C ILE A 4 10.29 14.81 -30.19
N SER A 5 9.52 14.42 -31.21
CA SER A 5 8.25 15.06 -31.51
C SER A 5 7.24 14.82 -30.38
N VAL A 6 7.17 13.61 -29.80
CA VAL A 6 6.31 13.29 -28.66
C VAL A 6 6.68 14.13 -27.44
N ILE A 7 7.98 14.21 -27.11
CA ILE A 7 8.47 15.03 -25.99
C ILE A 7 8.11 16.51 -26.21
N ARG A 8 8.33 17.05 -27.41
CA ARG A 8 8.03 18.45 -27.74
C ARG A 8 6.54 18.76 -27.61
N THR A 9 5.66 17.86 -28.09
CA THR A 9 4.21 18.04 -27.94
C THR A 9 3.85 18.26 -26.46
N LYS A 10 4.34 17.42 -25.57
CA LYS A 10 4.02 17.51 -24.14
C LYS A 10 4.75 18.66 -23.44
N ARG A 11 6.02 18.90 -23.79
CA ARG A 11 6.80 20.04 -23.28
C ARG A 11 6.12 21.37 -23.57
N ASP A 12 5.57 21.52 -24.77
CA ASP A 12 4.93 22.74 -25.24
C ASP A 12 3.43 22.81 -24.89
N ARG A 13 2.98 21.97 -23.92
CA ARG A 13 1.61 21.89 -23.38
C ARG A 13 0.56 21.38 -24.38
N GLY A 14 0.99 20.68 -25.42
CA GLY A 14 0.08 20.01 -26.35
C GLY A 14 -0.45 18.70 -25.78
N GLU A 15 -1.50 18.19 -26.43
CA GLU A 15 -2.08 16.87 -26.14
C GLU A 15 -1.38 15.80 -27.00
N LEU A 16 -1.07 14.68 -26.38
CA LEU A 16 -0.54 13.51 -27.10
C LEU A 16 -1.67 12.78 -27.82
N SER A 17 -1.49 12.49 -29.11
CA SER A 17 -2.46 11.65 -29.81
C SER A 17 -2.41 10.20 -29.33
N PRO A 18 -3.52 9.43 -29.52
CA PRO A 18 -3.53 7.99 -29.20
C PRO A 18 -2.38 7.23 -29.84
N GLU A 19 -2.01 7.57 -31.10
CA GLU A 19 -0.93 6.92 -31.82
C GLU A 19 0.44 7.26 -31.23
N GLN A 20 0.62 8.49 -30.73
CA GLN A 20 1.86 8.90 -30.05
C GLN A 20 2.02 8.13 -28.72
N ILE A 21 0.94 7.98 -27.96
CA ILE A 21 0.93 7.26 -26.68
C ILE A 21 1.25 5.78 -26.91
N ASP A 22 0.52 5.13 -27.81
CA ASP A 22 0.74 3.70 -28.11
C ASP A 22 2.17 3.43 -28.56
N TRP A 23 2.66 4.28 -29.49
CA TRP A 23 3.99 4.10 -30.03
C TRP A 23 5.08 4.31 -28.96
N VAL A 24 4.97 5.35 -28.11
CA VAL A 24 6.03 5.63 -27.13
C VAL A 24 6.09 4.57 -26.03
N ILE A 25 4.94 4.06 -25.58
CA ILE A 25 4.90 2.98 -24.58
C ILE A 25 5.48 1.69 -25.16
N ASP A 26 5.06 1.27 -26.36
CA ASP A 26 5.61 0.09 -27.02
C ASP A 26 7.12 0.23 -27.29
N ALA A 27 7.56 1.35 -27.87
CA ALA A 27 8.95 1.61 -28.19
C ALA A 27 9.84 1.67 -26.93
N TYR A 28 9.32 2.24 -25.82
CA TYR A 28 10.04 2.24 -24.53
C TYR A 28 10.13 0.84 -23.95
N THR A 29 9.07 0.08 -23.99
CA THR A 29 9.03 -1.31 -23.48
C THR A 29 10.07 -2.17 -24.21
N ARG A 30 10.19 -2.03 -25.51
CA ARG A 30 11.16 -2.73 -26.35
C ARG A 30 12.59 -2.16 -26.32
N GLY A 31 12.84 -1.06 -25.59
CA GLY A 31 14.17 -0.42 -25.50
C GLY A 31 14.57 0.39 -26.73
N VAL A 32 13.63 0.74 -27.61
CA VAL A 32 13.86 1.64 -28.76
C VAL A 32 13.93 3.10 -28.32
N VAL A 33 13.06 3.49 -27.37
CA VAL A 33 13.15 4.77 -26.66
C VAL A 33 14.08 4.59 -25.46
N ALA A 34 15.09 5.44 -25.36
CA ALA A 34 16.09 5.40 -24.29
C ALA A 34 15.55 6.00 -22.99
N ASP A 35 16.17 5.65 -21.86
CA ASP A 35 15.74 6.10 -20.53
C ASP A 35 15.81 7.63 -20.38
N GLU A 36 16.83 8.29 -20.92
CA GLU A 36 16.96 9.76 -20.93
C GLU A 36 15.81 10.43 -21.70
N GLN A 37 15.33 9.81 -22.77
CA GLN A 37 14.22 10.33 -23.56
C GLN A 37 12.88 10.15 -22.82
N MET A 38 12.67 8.98 -22.22
CA MET A 38 11.49 8.73 -21.42
C MET A 38 11.48 9.57 -20.14
N SER A 39 12.64 9.84 -19.53
CA SER A 39 12.78 10.77 -18.39
C SER A 39 12.33 12.18 -18.76
N ALA A 40 12.73 12.67 -19.95
CA ALA A 40 12.31 13.99 -20.44
C ALA A 40 10.79 14.04 -20.67
N LEU A 41 10.18 12.97 -21.20
CA LEU A 41 8.74 12.88 -21.37
C LEU A 41 8.01 12.81 -20.03
N ALA A 42 8.50 12.00 -19.08
CA ALA A 42 7.91 11.90 -17.72
C ALA A 42 7.96 13.25 -16.98
N MET A 43 9.06 14.00 -17.11
CA MET A 43 9.18 15.35 -16.54
C MET A 43 8.24 16.34 -17.25
N ALA A 44 8.07 16.26 -18.58
CA ALA A 44 7.11 17.09 -19.30
C ALA A 44 5.67 16.80 -18.85
N ILE A 45 5.32 15.53 -18.59
CA ILE A 45 4.02 15.13 -18.03
C ILE A 45 3.84 15.65 -16.60
N LEU A 46 4.86 15.55 -15.74
CA LEU A 46 4.79 16.07 -14.37
C LEU A 46 4.48 17.57 -14.36
N LEU A 47 5.15 18.35 -15.23
CA LEU A 47 5.02 19.81 -15.26
C LEU A 47 3.77 20.32 -15.98
N ASN A 48 3.23 19.58 -16.93
CA ASN A 48 2.13 20.03 -17.79
C ASN A 48 0.84 19.17 -17.66
N GLY A 49 0.88 18.07 -16.94
CA GLY A 49 -0.24 17.15 -16.76
C GLY A 49 -0.57 16.33 -18.02
N MET A 50 -1.63 15.55 -17.90
CA MET A 50 -2.32 14.83 -18.98
C MET A 50 -3.83 15.00 -18.78
N ASN A 51 -4.59 15.10 -19.85
CA ASN A 51 -6.04 15.09 -19.76
C ASN A 51 -6.58 13.65 -19.58
N ARG A 52 -7.88 13.52 -19.28
CA ARG A 52 -8.52 12.22 -19.03
C ARG A 52 -8.32 11.23 -20.19
N THR A 53 -8.41 11.70 -21.43
CA THR A 53 -8.26 10.85 -22.64
C THR A 53 -6.83 10.33 -22.78
N GLU A 54 -5.84 11.20 -22.56
CA GLU A 54 -4.42 10.81 -22.54
C GLU A 54 -4.14 9.77 -21.45
N ILE A 55 -4.64 10.00 -20.21
CA ILE A 55 -4.43 9.07 -19.08
C ILE A 55 -5.06 7.71 -19.37
N ALA A 56 -6.29 7.69 -19.89
CA ALA A 56 -6.97 6.44 -20.25
C ALA A 56 -6.21 5.69 -21.34
N ARG A 57 -5.73 6.37 -22.39
CA ARG A 57 -4.96 5.73 -23.46
C ARG A 57 -3.60 5.23 -22.98
N TRP A 58 -2.90 6.03 -22.15
CA TRP A 58 -1.63 5.64 -21.54
C TRP A 58 -1.78 4.37 -20.71
N THR A 59 -2.82 4.33 -19.87
CA THR A 59 -3.15 3.16 -19.05
C THR A 59 -3.44 1.93 -19.94
N ALA A 60 -4.25 2.09 -20.98
CA ALA A 60 -4.57 1.02 -21.92
C ALA A 60 -3.31 0.49 -22.64
N ALA A 61 -2.41 1.37 -23.07
CA ALA A 61 -1.15 0.98 -23.71
C ALA A 61 -0.22 0.22 -22.74
N MET A 62 -0.17 0.62 -21.47
CA MET A 62 0.57 -0.12 -20.43
C MET A 62 -0.01 -1.51 -20.20
N ILE A 63 -1.34 -1.65 -20.12
CA ILE A 63 -2.02 -2.95 -20.00
C ILE A 63 -1.70 -3.83 -21.21
N ALA A 64 -1.78 -3.27 -22.41
CA ALA A 64 -1.51 -3.99 -23.66
C ALA A 64 -0.06 -4.44 -23.83
N SER A 65 0.88 -3.89 -23.05
CA SER A 65 2.28 -4.30 -23.07
C SER A 65 2.54 -5.68 -22.48
N GLY A 66 1.59 -6.27 -21.74
CA GLY A 66 1.76 -7.52 -21.04
C GLY A 66 0.54 -8.43 -21.08
N GLU A 67 0.56 -9.40 -20.19
CA GLU A 67 -0.52 -10.38 -20.03
C GLU A 67 -1.66 -9.83 -19.17
N ARG A 68 -2.85 -10.41 -19.35
CA ARG A 68 -4.00 -10.23 -18.44
C ARG A 68 -4.31 -11.55 -17.77
N MET A 69 -4.61 -11.48 -16.47
CA MET A 69 -5.13 -12.63 -15.75
C MET A 69 -6.65 -12.76 -15.96
N ASN A 70 -7.16 -13.97 -15.74
CA ASN A 70 -8.57 -14.28 -15.83
C ASN A 70 -8.97 -15.18 -14.66
N PHE A 71 -10.07 -14.85 -14.01
CA PHE A 71 -10.62 -15.57 -12.87
C PHE A 71 -12.01 -16.18 -13.15
N ASP A 72 -12.42 -16.30 -14.42
CA ASP A 72 -13.75 -16.81 -14.79
C ASP A 72 -13.99 -18.27 -14.35
N SER A 73 -12.92 -19.01 -14.05
CA SER A 73 -13.03 -20.38 -13.52
C SER A 73 -13.40 -20.44 -12.04
N LEU A 74 -13.28 -19.32 -11.30
CA LEU A 74 -13.64 -19.29 -9.89
C LEU A 74 -15.15 -19.24 -9.70
N SER A 75 -15.64 -19.96 -8.69
CA SER A 75 -17.06 -19.95 -8.31
C SER A 75 -17.47 -18.73 -7.47
N ARG A 76 -16.49 -17.93 -7.02
CA ARG A 76 -16.69 -16.76 -6.16
C ARG A 76 -16.40 -15.47 -6.94
N PRO A 77 -17.15 -14.39 -6.70
CA PRO A 77 -16.81 -13.08 -7.26
C PRO A 77 -15.45 -12.62 -6.73
N THR A 78 -14.68 -11.96 -7.58
CA THR A 78 -13.36 -11.43 -7.21
C THR A 78 -13.44 -9.99 -6.76
N ALA A 79 -12.76 -9.68 -5.67
CA ALA A 79 -12.56 -8.33 -5.18
C ALA A 79 -11.10 -8.13 -4.78
N ASP A 80 -10.53 -7.00 -5.14
CA ASP A 80 -9.17 -6.64 -4.75
C ASP A 80 -9.11 -5.26 -4.12
N LYS A 81 -8.03 -4.98 -3.41
CA LYS A 81 -7.75 -3.69 -2.77
C LYS A 81 -6.37 -3.19 -3.16
N HIS A 82 -6.26 -1.91 -3.42
CA HIS A 82 -4.96 -1.25 -3.57
C HIS A 82 -4.83 -0.08 -2.59
N SER A 83 -3.72 -0.05 -1.84
CA SER A 83 -3.33 1.12 -1.05
C SER A 83 -2.28 1.94 -1.79
N THR A 84 -2.36 3.26 -1.70
CA THR A 84 -1.29 4.14 -2.19
C THR A 84 -0.04 4.11 -1.31
N GLY A 85 -0.08 3.38 -0.20
CA GLY A 85 1.02 3.17 0.71
C GLY A 85 1.07 4.17 1.87
N GLY A 86 1.53 3.69 3.02
CA GLY A 86 1.61 4.47 4.25
C GLY A 86 2.49 3.82 5.30
N VAL A 87 2.48 4.40 6.50
CA VAL A 87 3.26 3.96 7.65
C VAL A 87 2.38 3.13 8.59
N GLY A 88 2.82 1.90 8.88
CA GLY A 88 2.00 0.95 9.62
C GLY A 88 0.81 0.41 8.82
N ASP A 89 0.80 0.58 7.49
CA ASP A 89 -0.27 0.10 6.60
C ASP A 89 -0.17 -1.42 6.40
N LYS A 90 -0.69 -2.13 7.39
CA LYS A 90 -0.80 -3.59 7.43
C LYS A 90 -2.15 -4.11 6.95
N ILE A 91 -3.07 -3.23 6.54
CA ILE A 91 -4.48 -3.54 6.30
C ILE A 91 -4.69 -4.74 5.37
N THR A 92 -3.87 -4.90 4.34
CA THR A 92 -3.98 -6.04 3.41
C THR A 92 -3.91 -7.39 4.12
N LEU A 93 -3.14 -7.50 5.21
CA LEU A 93 -2.93 -8.75 5.94
C LEU A 93 -4.22 -9.27 6.59
N PRO A 94 -4.94 -8.48 7.41
CA PRO A 94 -6.22 -8.91 7.97
C PRO A 94 -7.37 -8.83 6.95
N LEU A 95 -7.31 -7.91 5.97
CA LEU A 95 -8.39 -7.66 5.02
C LEU A 95 -8.61 -8.82 4.05
N ALA A 96 -7.55 -9.34 3.43
CA ALA A 96 -7.68 -10.39 2.43
C ALA A 96 -8.37 -11.66 2.99
N PRO A 97 -7.93 -12.24 4.11
CA PRO A 97 -8.63 -13.38 4.70
C PRO A 97 -10.03 -13.05 5.24
N LEU A 98 -10.26 -11.82 5.73
CA LEU A 98 -11.57 -11.36 6.17
C LEU A 98 -12.59 -11.35 5.02
N VAL A 99 -12.23 -10.76 3.88
CA VAL A 99 -13.09 -10.70 2.69
C VAL A 99 -13.33 -12.09 2.11
N ALA A 100 -12.30 -12.96 2.16
CA ALA A 100 -12.43 -14.37 1.77
C ALA A 100 -13.39 -15.14 2.69
N ALA A 101 -13.35 -14.91 4.00
CA ALA A 101 -14.28 -15.48 4.97
C ALA A 101 -15.75 -15.06 4.70
N CYS A 102 -15.93 -13.86 4.13
CA CYS A 102 -17.21 -13.32 3.71
C CYS A 102 -17.67 -13.77 2.31
N GLY A 103 -16.91 -14.63 1.62
CA GLY A 103 -17.36 -15.31 0.39
C GLY A 103 -16.84 -14.76 -0.93
N ALA A 104 -16.01 -13.70 -0.95
CA ALA A 104 -15.31 -13.27 -2.16
C ALA A 104 -14.00 -14.05 -2.37
N ALA A 105 -13.43 -13.95 -3.56
CA ALA A 105 -12.06 -14.37 -3.85
C ALA A 105 -11.16 -13.12 -3.94
N VAL A 106 -10.02 -13.14 -3.24
CA VAL A 106 -9.11 -12.00 -3.13
C VAL A 106 -7.73 -12.32 -3.72
N PRO A 107 -7.50 -12.06 -5.02
CA PRO A 107 -6.21 -12.28 -5.68
C PRO A 107 -5.28 -11.06 -5.49
N GLN A 108 -4.79 -10.85 -4.29
CA GLN A 108 -4.05 -9.66 -3.92
C GLN A 108 -2.61 -9.68 -4.44
N LEU A 109 -2.33 -8.95 -5.52
CA LEU A 109 -0.96 -8.67 -5.94
C LEU A 109 -0.37 -7.51 -5.15
N SER A 110 0.79 -7.73 -4.56
CA SER A 110 1.44 -6.79 -3.65
C SER A 110 2.92 -6.58 -3.99
N GLY A 111 3.50 -5.55 -3.38
CA GLY A 111 4.90 -5.19 -3.57
C GLY A 111 5.74 -5.25 -2.28
N ARG A 112 7.06 -5.17 -2.45
CA ARG A 112 8.00 -4.87 -1.38
C ARG A 112 8.07 -3.37 -1.13
N GLY A 113 8.42 -2.99 0.10
CA GLY A 113 8.59 -1.60 0.50
C GLY A 113 9.90 -0.99 -0.02
N LEU A 114 9.88 0.31 -0.20
CA LEU A 114 11.04 1.13 -0.48
C LEU A 114 10.94 2.45 0.29
N GLY A 115 12.04 2.88 0.90
CA GLY A 115 12.05 4.08 1.75
C GLY A 115 11.20 3.92 3.00
N HIS A 116 10.40 4.93 3.33
CA HIS A 116 9.65 5.04 4.58
C HIS A 116 8.32 4.25 4.61
N THR A 117 7.86 3.74 3.47
CA THR A 117 6.64 2.93 3.40
C THR A 117 6.98 1.44 3.48
N GLY A 118 6.30 0.70 4.36
CA GLY A 118 6.47 -0.74 4.49
C GLY A 118 5.82 -1.52 3.35
N GLY A 119 6.47 -2.59 2.87
CA GLY A 119 5.92 -3.47 1.84
C GLY A 119 5.12 -4.63 2.43
N THR A 120 3.98 -4.95 1.83
CA THR A 120 3.14 -6.09 2.24
C THR A 120 3.91 -7.41 2.17
N LEU A 121 4.71 -7.61 1.10
CA LEU A 121 5.49 -8.84 0.96
C LEU A 121 6.60 -8.96 2.01
N ASP A 122 7.27 -7.85 2.36
CA ASP A 122 8.32 -7.86 3.39
C ASP A 122 7.76 -8.26 4.77
N LYS A 123 6.52 -7.85 5.06
CA LYS A 123 5.83 -8.24 6.29
C LYS A 123 5.58 -9.74 6.30
N LEU A 124 4.98 -10.28 5.25
CA LEU A 124 4.66 -11.71 5.14
C LEU A 124 5.93 -12.58 5.04
N GLU A 125 7.01 -12.10 4.43
CA GLU A 125 8.32 -12.78 4.39
C GLU A 125 8.97 -12.90 5.78
N SER A 126 8.47 -12.20 6.80
CA SER A 126 8.87 -12.43 8.20
C SER A 126 8.28 -13.71 8.79
N ILE A 127 7.26 -14.31 8.15
CA ILE A 127 6.68 -15.60 8.55
C ILE A 127 7.55 -16.72 8.00
N PRO A 128 8.08 -17.61 8.85
CA PRO A 128 8.95 -18.69 8.41
C PRO A 128 8.32 -19.56 7.32
N GLY A 129 9.04 -19.76 6.22
CA GLY A 129 8.64 -20.61 5.10
C GLY A 129 7.68 -19.97 4.08
N TRP A 130 7.09 -18.82 4.38
CA TRP A 130 6.15 -18.17 3.46
C TRP A 130 6.83 -17.70 2.16
N ARG A 131 6.13 -17.89 1.02
CA ARG A 131 6.65 -17.57 -0.32
C ARG A 131 5.84 -16.47 -0.98
N ALA A 132 6.51 -15.39 -1.37
CA ALA A 132 5.93 -14.29 -2.13
C ALA A 132 5.76 -14.62 -3.63
N LEU A 133 6.67 -15.42 -4.19
CA LEU A 133 6.69 -15.75 -5.61
C LEU A 133 5.93 -17.06 -5.83
N LEU A 134 4.86 -16.98 -6.60
CA LEU A 134 4.05 -18.11 -7.03
C LEU A 134 3.94 -18.09 -8.57
N SER A 135 3.84 -19.27 -9.17
CA SER A 135 3.38 -19.35 -10.56
C SER A 135 1.88 -18.99 -10.66
N ASN A 136 1.40 -18.65 -11.85
CA ASN A 136 -0.02 -18.39 -12.06
C ASN A 136 -0.89 -19.61 -11.65
N GLU A 137 -0.43 -20.82 -11.88
CA GLU A 137 -1.11 -22.05 -11.50
C GLU A 137 -1.15 -22.22 -9.97
N GLU A 138 -0.03 -22.01 -9.27
CA GLU A 138 0.03 -22.03 -7.81
C GLU A 138 -0.89 -20.95 -7.21
N MET A 139 -0.84 -19.72 -7.74
CA MET A 139 -1.71 -18.63 -7.30
C MET A 139 -3.19 -18.98 -7.45
N MET A 140 -3.61 -19.50 -8.61
CA MET A 140 -4.99 -19.93 -8.85
C MET A 140 -5.40 -21.05 -7.90
N HIS A 141 -4.52 -22.03 -7.65
CA HIS A 141 -4.80 -23.12 -6.72
C HIS A 141 -5.00 -22.60 -5.28
N VAL A 142 -4.12 -21.72 -4.80
CA VAL A 142 -4.27 -21.11 -3.47
C VAL A 142 -5.58 -20.32 -3.39
N LEU A 143 -5.87 -19.49 -4.38
CA LEU A 143 -7.06 -18.66 -4.42
C LEU A 143 -8.35 -19.50 -4.41
N ASP A 144 -8.43 -20.57 -5.21
CA ASP A 144 -9.58 -21.45 -5.27
C ASP A 144 -9.81 -22.20 -3.95
N THR A 145 -8.74 -22.69 -3.33
CA THR A 145 -8.81 -23.51 -2.12
C THR A 145 -9.00 -22.71 -0.84
N THR A 146 -8.42 -21.50 -0.74
CA THR A 146 -8.44 -20.70 0.49
C THR A 146 -9.32 -19.44 0.40
N GLY A 147 -9.65 -19.01 -0.81
CA GLY A 147 -10.40 -17.76 -1.06
C GLY A 147 -9.55 -16.50 -1.09
N ALA A 148 -8.30 -16.54 -0.66
CA ALA A 148 -7.38 -15.40 -0.74
C ALA A 148 -5.95 -15.85 -1.04
N VAL A 149 -5.22 -15.00 -1.75
CA VAL A 149 -3.77 -15.14 -1.97
C VAL A 149 -3.14 -13.76 -1.93
N ILE A 150 -1.97 -13.62 -1.29
CA ILE A 150 -1.16 -12.40 -1.35
C ILE A 150 0.18 -12.79 -1.94
N CYS A 151 0.51 -12.30 -3.13
CA CYS A 151 1.76 -12.66 -3.79
C CYS A 151 2.34 -11.50 -4.61
N ALA A 152 3.56 -11.67 -5.11
CA ALA A 152 4.17 -10.73 -6.02
C ALA A 152 3.53 -10.82 -7.42
N ALA A 153 3.44 -9.69 -8.11
CA ALA A 153 3.07 -9.70 -9.52
C ALA A 153 4.11 -10.45 -10.36
N GLY A 154 3.65 -11.27 -11.28
CA GLY A 154 4.50 -11.93 -12.27
C GLY A 154 5.16 -10.93 -13.24
N ASP A 155 6.24 -11.32 -13.88
CA ASP A 155 6.99 -10.46 -14.80
C ASP A 155 6.19 -10.07 -16.06
N GLY A 156 5.18 -10.85 -16.43
CA GLY A 156 4.29 -10.60 -17.57
C GLY A 156 3.24 -9.52 -17.34
N LEU A 157 3.00 -9.11 -16.09
CA LEU A 157 1.95 -8.13 -15.77
C LEU A 157 2.46 -6.69 -15.99
N ALA A 158 1.88 -5.98 -16.95
CA ALA A 158 2.18 -4.57 -17.28
C ALA A 158 3.69 -4.23 -17.31
N PRO A 159 4.53 -4.91 -18.10
CA PRO A 159 5.99 -4.73 -18.11
C PRO A 159 6.42 -3.29 -18.44
N ALA A 160 5.63 -2.55 -19.25
CA ALA A 160 5.85 -1.13 -19.51
C ALA A 160 5.83 -0.31 -18.21
N ASP A 161 4.88 -0.58 -17.31
CA ASP A 161 4.79 0.10 -16.02
C ASP A 161 5.97 -0.25 -15.13
N LYS A 162 6.35 -1.52 -15.04
CA LYS A 162 7.50 -1.96 -14.24
C LYS A 162 8.77 -1.19 -14.60
N LYS A 163 9.03 -1.03 -15.91
CA LYS A 163 10.20 -0.30 -16.43
C LYS A 163 10.07 1.20 -16.16
N LEU A 164 8.90 1.79 -16.44
CA LEU A 164 8.69 3.22 -16.25
C LEU A 164 8.70 3.63 -14.78
N TYR A 165 8.12 2.81 -13.89
CA TYR A 165 8.14 3.09 -12.44
C TYR A 165 9.57 3.13 -11.90
N ALA A 166 10.42 2.17 -12.28
CA ALA A 166 11.83 2.16 -11.90
C ALA A 166 12.60 3.41 -12.38
N LEU A 167 12.27 3.91 -13.58
CA LEU A 167 12.85 5.15 -14.10
C LEU A 167 12.35 6.37 -13.30
N ARG A 168 11.06 6.44 -12.99
CA ARG A 168 10.45 7.57 -12.27
C ARG A 168 11.00 7.71 -10.85
N ASP A 169 11.32 6.60 -10.21
CA ASP A 169 11.87 6.54 -8.85
C ASP A 169 13.23 7.28 -8.76
N VAL A 170 14.05 7.21 -9.81
CA VAL A 170 15.38 7.84 -9.85
C VAL A 170 15.41 9.19 -10.58
N THR A 171 14.29 9.64 -11.13
CA THR A 171 14.21 10.90 -11.92
C THR A 171 13.36 11.98 -11.27
N GLY A 172 12.84 11.76 -10.04
CA GLY A 172 12.02 12.73 -9.34
C GLY A 172 10.69 13.01 -10.05
N THR A 173 10.07 11.99 -10.64
CA THR A 173 8.81 12.13 -11.40
C THR A 173 7.69 11.23 -10.84
N VAL A 174 7.87 10.70 -9.61
CA VAL A 174 6.88 9.81 -8.99
C VAL A 174 5.57 10.53 -8.67
N GLU A 175 5.62 11.82 -8.29
CA GLU A 175 4.46 12.58 -7.79
C GLU A 175 3.46 13.00 -8.90
N ALA A 176 3.75 12.74 -10.16
CA ALA A 176 2.83 13.06 -11.27
C ALA A 176 1.53 12.25 -11.16
N ILE A 177 0.42 12.89 -10.76
CA ILE A 177 -0.91 12.24 -10.57
C ILE A 177 -1.32 11.38 -11.77
N PRO A 178 -1.21 11.85 -13.05
CA PRO A 178 -1.54 11.02 -14.21
C PRO A 178 -0.73 9.72 -14.27
N LEU A 179 0.56 9.79 -13.94
CA LEU A 179 1.45 8.63 -13.98
C LEU A 179 1.28 7.72 -12.75
N ILE A 180 0.91 8.25 -11.59
CA ILE A 180 0.52 7.45 -10.41
C ILE A 180 -0.74 6.65 -10.75
N ALA A 181 -1.79 7.33 -11.24
CA ALA A 181 -3.06 6.70 -11.60
C ALA A 181 -2.88 5.59 -12.63
N SER A 182 -2.16 5.88 -13.72
CA SER A 182 -1.88 4.91 -14.79
C SER A 182 -1.07 3.72 -14.28
N SER A 183 -0.06 3.95 -13.45
CA SER A 183 0.80 2.89 -12.88
C SER A 183 0.00 1.93 -11.99
N ILE A 184 -0.85 2.45 -11.12
CA ILE A 184 -1.71 1.65 -10.25
C ILE A 184 -2.73 0.89 -11.09
N MET A 185 -3.49 1.62 -11.91
CA MET A 185 -4.64 1.06 -12.60
C MET A 185 -4.26 0.11 -13.72
N SER A 186 -3.10 0.30 -14.39
CA SER A 186 -2.64 -0.66 -15.39
C SER A 186 -2.42 -2.06 -14.81
N LYS A 187 -1.82 -2.16 -13.64
CA LYS A 187 -1.64 -3.44 -12.94
C LYS A 187 -2.97 -4.01 -12.45
N LYS A 188 -3.79 -3.20 -11.79
CA LYS A 188 -5.05 -3.64 -11.20
C LYS A 188 -6.10 -4.07 -12.24
N ILE A 189 -6.14 -3.41 -13.39
CA ILE A 189 -7.00 -3.82 -14.50
C ILE A 189 -6.43 -5.07 -15.21
N ALA A 190 -5.10 -5.16 -15.40
CA ALA A 190 -4.46 -6.34 -15.99
C ALA A 190 -4.57 -7.58 -15.09
N GLU A 191 -4.66 -7.40 -13.78
CA GLU A 191 -4.93 -8.45 -12.78
C GLU A 191 -6.30 -9.12 -13.00
N GLY A 192 -7.27 -8.45 -13.62
CA GLY A 192 -8.51 -9.06 -14.08
C GLY A 192 -9.59 -9.26 -13.02
N THR A 193 -9.50 -8.61 -11.86
CA THR A 193 -10.54 -8.67 -10.81
C THR A 193 -11.84 -7.99 -11.24
N GLY A 194 -12.98 -8.52 -10.82
CA GLY A 194 -14.30 -7.94 -11.13
C GLY A 194 -14.58 -6.62 -10.39
N SER A 195 -13.96 -6.42 -9.23
CA SER A 195 -14.10 -5.20 -8.42
C SER A 195 -12.80 -4.80 -7.73
N LEU A 196 -12.67 -3.49 -7.49
CA LEU A 196 -11.47 -2.89 -6.89
C LEU A 196 -11.85 -1.82 -5.89
N VAL A 197 -11.26 -1.87 -4.70
CA VAL A 197 -11.33 -0.80 -3.71
C VAL A 197 -9.96 -0.15 -3.58
N LEU A 198 -9.92 1.17 -3.72
CA LEU A 198 -8.73 1.99 -3.60
C LEU A 198 -8.68 2.63 -2.22
N ASP A 199 -7.60 2.41 -1.49
CA ASP A 199 -7.31 3.05 -0.21
C ASP A 199 -6.28 4.16 -0.48
N VAL A 200 -6.77 5.39 -0.70
CA VAL A 200 -5.97 6.55 -1.04
C VAL A 200 -5.55 7.27 0.24
N LYS A 201 -4.31 7.06 0.64
CA LYS A 201 -3.73 7.64 1.85
C LYS A 201 -3.45 9.13 1.69
N VAL A 202 -3.79 9.92 2.72
CA VAL A 202 -3.63 11.39 2.78
C VAL A 202 -2.93 11.78 4.06
N GLY A 203 -1.87 12.56 3.99
CA GLY A 203 -1.17 13.07 5.17
C GLY A 203 0.34 12.96 5.08
N THR A 204 1.04 13.24 6.18
CA THR A 204 2.50 13.32 6.20
C THR A 204 3.19 12.00 5.86
N GLY A 205 2.60 10.86 6.22
CA GLY A 205 3.11 9.53 5.91
C GLY A 205 2.73 9.00 4.53
N ALA A 206 1.90 9.70 3.76
CA ALA A 206 1.43 9.31 2.43
C ALA A 206 2.16 10.06 1.31
N PHE A 207 1.95 9.61 0.05
CA PHE A 207 2.36 10.37 -1.14
C PHE A 207 1.50 11.63 -1.31
N MET A 208 0.19 11.52 -1.16
CA MET A 208 -0.73 12.67 -1.22
C MET A 208 -0.71 13.42 0.11
N LYS A 209 -0.24 14.68 0.08
CA LYS A 209 -0.07 15.50 1.28
C LYS A 209 -1.32 16.30 1.65
N ASN A 210 -2.21 16.54 0.71
CA ASN A 210 -3.46 17.25 0.90
C ASN A 210 -4.65 16.49 0.31
N ILE A 211 -5.83 16.85 0.76
CA ILE A 211 -7.07 16.14 0.41
C ILE A 211 -7.51 16.41 -1.02
N GLU A 212 -7.18 17.58 -1.59
CA GLU A 212 -7.55 17.98 -2.94
C GLU A 212 -6.86 17.11 -3.98
N ASP A 213 -5.52 16.96 -3.87
CA ASP A 213 -4.71 16.09 -4.75
C ASP A 213 -5.14 14.63 -4.62
N ALA A 214 -5.44 14.19 -3.38
CA ALA A 214 -5.93 12.84 -3.14
C ALA A 214 -7.30 12.58 -3.79
N ARG A 215 -8.20 13.58 -3.77
CA ARG A 215 -9.49 13.50 -4.46
C ARG A 215 -9.33 13.45 -5.97
N GLU A 216 -8.40 14.24 -6.53
CA GLU A 216 -8.10 14.21 -7.96
C GLU A 216 -7.56 12.83 -8.38
N LEU A 217 -6.58 12.30 -7.64
CA LEU A 217 -6.04 10.97 -7.88
C LEU A 217 -7.13 9.89 -7.79
N ALA A 218 -7.95 9.92 -6.74
CA ALA A 218 -9.03 8.96 -6.53
C ALA A 218 -10.07 9.00 -7.66
N ARG A 219 -10.55 10.19 -8.07
CA ARG A 219 -11.48 10.34 -9.18
C ARG A 219 -10.90 9.84 -10.50
N THR A 220 -9.62 10.12 -10.74
CA THR A 220 -8.92 9.65 -11.93
C THR A 220 -8.86 8.11 -11.95
N MET A 221 -8.49 7.48 -10.84
CA MET A 221 -8.40 6.01 -10.75
C MET A 221 -9.77 5.33 -10.81
N VAL A 222 -10.79 5.87 -10.13
CA VAL A 222 -12.16 5.36 -10.20
C VAL A 222 -12.68 5.43 -11.62
N GLY A 223 -12.46 6.57 -12.31
CA GLY A 223 -12.84 6.73 -13.72
C GLY A 223 -12.14 5.70 -14.63
N LEU A 224 -10.84 5.47 -14.49
CA LEU A 224 -10.11 4.47 -15.26
C LEU A 224 -10.63 3.05 -15.04
N GLY A 225 -10.95 2.69 -13.79
CA GLY A 225 -11.52 1.38 -13.47
C GLY A 225 -12.90 1.21 -14.10
N THR A 226 -13.78 2.18 -13.93
CA THR A 226 -15.14 2.18 -14.50
C THR A 226 -15.11 2.12 -16.03
N ASP A 227 -14.31 2.94 -16.68
CA ASP A 227 -14.13 2.95 -18.14
C ASP A 227 -13.58 1.60 -18.67
N SER A 228 -12.90 0.83 -17.81
CA SER A 228 -12.37 -0.51 -18.12
C SER A 228 -13.30 -1.66 -17.71
N GLY A 229 -14.49 -1.37 -17.20
CA GLY A 229 -15.49 -2.36 -16.77
C GLY A 229 -15.22 -2.97 -15.38
N VAL A 230 -14.27 -2.43 -14.61
CA VAL A 230 -13.97 -2.83 -13.23
C VAL A 230 -14.75 -1.94 -12.27
N LYS A 231 -15.59 -2.54 -11.43
CA LYS A 231 -16.35 -1.80 -10.42
C LYS A 231 -15.39 -1.25 -9.37
N THR A 232 -15.16 0.07 -9.39
CA THR A 232 -14.10 0.71 -8.61
C THR A 232 -14.65 1.75 -7.66
N VAL A 233 -14.22 1.70 -6.40
CA VAL A 233 -14.53 2.68 -5.35
C VAL A 233 -13.22 3.09 -4.67
N ALA A 234 -13.14 4.32 -4.21
CA ALA A 234 -12.01 4.82 -3.43
C ALA A 234 -12.47 5.34 -2.06
N LEU A 235 -11.75 4.96 -1.00
CA LEU A 235 -11.77 5.62 0.29
C LEU A 235 -10.51 6.48 0.42
N LEU A 236 -10.67 7.73 0.84
CA LEU A 236 -9.57 8.59 1.25
C LEU A 236 -9.38 8.41 2.75
N THR A 237 -8.16 8.09 3.17
CA THR A 237 -7.90 7.71 4.56
C THR A 237 -6.74 8.48 5.16
N ASP A 238 -6.83 8.84 6.44
CA ASP A 238 -5.76 9.62 7.12
C ASP A 238 -4.49 8.79 7.29
N MET A 239 -3.37 9.44 6.98
CA MET A 239 -2.01 8.92 7.17
C MET A 239 -1.09 10.00 7.77
N SER A 240 -1.64 10.92 8.51
CA SER A 240 -0.87 11.92 9.27
C SER A 240 -0.30 11.33 10.56
N THR A 241 -0.96 10.29 11.08
CA THR A 241 -0.52 9.46 12.21
C THR A 241 -0.26 8.02 11.71
N PRO A 242 0.74 7.29 12.22
CA PRO A 242 0.93 5.88 11.87
C PRO A 242 -0.33 5.07 12.14
N LEU A 243 -0.66 4.15 11.24
CA LEU A 243 -1.81 3.26 11.39
C LEU A 243 -1.47 2.14 12.38
N GLY A 244 -2.32 1.93 13.37
CA GLY A 244 -2.07 1.00 14.47
C GLY A 244 -0.96 1.47 15.40
N LEU A 245 -0.36 0.53 16.10
CA LEU A 245 0.67 0.75 17.12
C LEU A 245 2.06 0.28 16.66
N THR A 246 2.20 -0.23 15.45
CA THR A 246 3.47 -0.78 14.98
C THR A 246 3.80 -0.32 13.55
N ALA A 247 5.09 -0.08 13.31
CA ALA A 247 5.67 0.15 11.99
C ALA A 247 6.93 -0.70 11.84
N GLY A 248 6.88 -1.75 11.01
CA GLY A 248 7.95 -2.74 10.81
C GLY A 248 7.36 -4.08 10.36
N ASN A 249 8.20 -5.02 9.90
CA ASN A 249 7.70 -6.21 9.22
C ASN A 249 7.00 -7.20 10.17
N ALA A 250 7.74 -7.90 11.01
CA ALA A 250 7.19 -8.87 11.96
C ALA A 250 6.27 -8.23 13.02
N LEU A 251 6.54 -6.98 13.41
CA LEU A 251 5.71 -6.23 14.34
C LEU A 251 4.30 -6.04 13.79
N GLU A 252 4.20 -5.66 12.51
CA GLU A 252 2.92 -5.45 11.85
C GLU A 252 2.17 -6.76 11.55
N VAL A 253 2.89 -7.87 11.29
CA VAL A 253 2.25 -9.20 11.21
C VAL A 253 1.62 -9.58 12.55
N ARG A 254 2.33 -9.37 13.67
CA ARG A 254 1.80 -9.65 15.01
C ARG A 254 0.50 -8.86 15.26
N GLU A 255 0.52 -7.57 15.00
CA GLU A 255 -0.65 -6.71 15.18
C GLU A 255 -1.82 -7.11 14.25
N SER A 256 -1.53 -7.55 13.01
CA SER A 256 -2.53 -8.08 12.09
C SER A 256 -3.18 -9.37 12.61
N VAL A 257 -2.40 -10.26 13.22
CA VAL A 257 -2.90 -11.49 13.87
C VAL A 257 -3.78 -11.14 15.08
N GLU A 258 -3.44 -10.11 15.85
CA GLU A 258 -4.28 -9.61 16.95
C GLU A 258 -5.64 -9.11 16.43
N VAL A 259 -5.67 -8.38 15.31
CA VAL A 259 -6.93 -7.95 14.65
C VAL A 259 -7.76 -9.16 14.23
N LEU A 260 -7.15 -10.16 13.61
CA LEU A 260 -7.81 -11.39 13.19
C LEU A 260 -8.31 -12.24 14.36
N ALA A 261 -7.71 -12.08 15.55
CA ALA A 261 -8.15 -12.70 16.78
C ALA A 261 -9.30 -11.92 17.50
N GLY A 262 -9.81 -10.86 16.87
CA GLY A 262 -10.89 -10.03 17.44
C GLY A 262 -10.41 -8.92 18.38
N GLY A 263 -9.11 -8.61 18.40
CA GLY A 263 -8.48 -7.52 19.16
C GLY A 263 -7.85 -6.49 18.25
N GLY A 264 -6.68 -5.97 18.68
CA GLY A 264 -5.87 -5.01 17.92
C GLY A 264 -6.31 -3.55 18.04
N PRO A 265 -5.55 -2.61 17.43
CA PRO A 265 -5.85 -1.18 17.50
C PRO A 265 -7.15 -0.82 16.79
N ALA A 266 -7.91 0.08 17.39
CA ALA A 266 -9.25 0.46 16.92
C ALA A 266 -9.24 1.03 15.49
N ASP A 267 -8.25 1.84 15.13
CA ASP A 267 -8.10 2.44 13.80
C ASP A 267 -7.83 1.39 12.71
N VAL A 268 -7.04 0.35 13.04
CA VAL A 268 -6.79 -0.78 12.11
C VAL A 268 -8.05 -1.61 11.92
N VAL A 269 -8.78 -1.90 13.01
CA VAL A 269 -10.05 -2.66 12.96
C VAL A 269 -11.09 -1.89 12.16
N GLU A 270 -11.30 -0.59 12.45
CA GLU A 270 -12.25 0.28 11.76
C GLU A 270 -11.99 0.31 10.26
N LEU A 271 -10.75 0.60 9.87
CA LEU A 271 -10.39 0.68 8.45
C LEU A 271 -10.49 -0.68 7.74
N THR A 272 -10.10 -1.77 8.41
CA THR A 272 -10.21 -3.11 7.84
C THR A 272 -11.67 -3.47 7.57
N ILE A 273 -12.58 -3.20 8.50
CA ILE A 273 -14.02 -3.47 8.33
C ILE A 273 -14.60 -2.60 7.22
N ALA A 274 -14.28 -1.31 7.20
CA ALA A 274 -14.80 -0.39 6.19
C ALA A 274 -14.37 -0.79 4.77
N LEU A 275 -13.10 -1.12 4.58
CA LEU A 275 -12.60 -1.59 3.28
C LEU A 275 -13.20 -2.95 2.89
N ALA A 276 -13.40 -3.86 3.86
CA ALA A 276 -14.07 -5.14 3.61
C ALA A 276 -15.52 -4.93 3.15
N GLN A 277 -16.26 -4.02 3.77
CA GLN A 277 -17.62 -3.67 3.37
C GLN A 277 -17.67 -3.15 1.93
N GLU A 278 -16.80 -2.21 1.57
CA GLU A 278 -16.71 -1.69 0.19
C GLU A 278 -16.34 -2.79 -0.82
N MET A 279 -15.41 -3.69 -0.47
CA MET A 279 -15.01 -4.82 -1.35
C MET A 279 -16.17 -5.77 -1.56
N LEU A 280 -16.91 -6.13 -0.52
CA LEU A 280 -18.06 -7.03 -0.58
C LEU A 280 -19.23 -6.41 -1.36
N GLU A 281 -19.53 -5.13 -1.11
CA GLU A 281 -20.55 -4.41 -1.86
C GLU A 281 -20.19 -4.31 -3.35
N ALA A 282 -18.96 -3.98 -3.66
CA ALA A 282 -18.45 -3.95 -5.03
C ALA A 282 -18.53 -5.33 -5.71
N ALA A 283 -18.26 -6.41 -4.98
CA ALA A 283 -18.39 -7.79 -5.46
C ALA A 283 -19.85 -8.29 -5.54
N GLY A 284 -20.83 -7.51 -5.06
CA GLY A 284 -22.25 -7.87 -5.07
C GLY A 284 -22.68 -8.77 -3.90
N ILE A 285 -21.86 -8.92 -2.88
CA ILE A 285 -22.15 -9.71 -1.67
C ILE A 285 -22.79 -8.78 -0.62
N LYS A 286 -24.10 -8.94 -0.38
CA LYS A 286 -24.88 -7.99 0.44
C LYS A 286 -25.15 -8.47 1.88
N ASP A 287 -25.09 -9.79 2.11
CA ASP A 287 -25.52 -10.38 3.39
C ASP A 287 -24.34 -10.77 4.29
N ALA A 288 -23.12 -10.37 3.95
CA ALA A 288 -21.94 -10.64 4.74
C ALA A 288 -21.70 -9.57 5.81
N ASP A 289 -21.23 -10.00 6.97
CA ASP A 289 -20.89 -9.14 8.11
C ASP A 289 -19.39 -9.31 8.46
N PRO A 290 -18.51 -8.41 7.97
CA PRO A 290 -17.09 -8.47 8.28
C PRO A 290 -16.76 -8.37 9.76
N ALA A 291 -17.52 -7.58 10.53
CA ALA A 291 -17.30 -7.44 11.97
C ALA A 291 -17.57 -8.77 12.70
N LYS A 292 -18.62 -9.48 12.29
CA LYS A 292 -18.91 -10.81 12.80
C LYS A 292 -17.82 -11.82 12.43
N ALA A 293 -17.33 -11.79 11.18
CA ALA A 293 -16.29 -12.72 10.71
C ALA A 293 -14.93 -12.51 11.42
N LEU A 294 -14.64 -11.31 11.91
CA LEU A 294 -13.52 -11.08 12.83
C LEU A 294 -13.80 -11.65 14.22
N ALA A 295 -15.00 -11.39 14.74
CA ALA A 295 -15.34 -11.76 16.12
C ALA A 295 -15.51 -13.28 16.31
N ASP A 296 -15.98 -14.03 15.30
CA ASP A 296 -16.23 -15.47 15.41
C ASP A 296 -15.02 -16.35 15.00
N GLY A 297 -13.90 -15.72 14.57
CA GLY A 297 -12.66 -16.41 14.22
C GLY A 297 -12.59 -16.93 12.78
N SER A 298 -13.64 -16.77 11.97
CA SER A 298 -13.63 -17.27 10.58
C SER A 298 -12.58 -16.57 9.71
N ALA A 299 -12.31 -15.29 9.93
CA ALA A 299 -11.23 -14.55 9.28
C ALA A 299 -9.83 -15.13 9.64
N MET A 300 -9.62 -15.49 10.91
CA MET A 300 -8.38 -16.12 11.38
C MET A 300 -8.18 -17.50 10.73
N ASP A 301 -9.24 -18.29 10.57
CA ASP A 301 -9.15 -19.59 9.89
C ASP A 301 -8.76 -19.44 8.43
N HIS A 302 -9.25 -18.41 7.74
CA HIS A 302 -8.84 -18.10 6.37
C HIS A 302 -7.37 -17.64 6.31
N TRP A 303 -6.92 -16.81 7.25
CA TRP A 303 -5.52 -16.42 7.38
C TRP A 303 -4.60 -17.64 7.50
N ARG A 304 -4.88 -18.54 8.45
CA ARG A 304 -4.06 -19.74 8.67
C ARG A 304 -3.97 -20.60 7.41
N ARG A 305 -5.09 -20.83 6.73
CA ARG A 305 -5.12 -21.60 5.48
C ARG A 305 -4.34 -20.91 4.36
N MET A 306 -4.49 -19.59 4.20
CA MET A 306 -3.77 -18.81 3.18
C MET A 306 -2.25 -18.86 3.43
N ILE A 307 -1.80 -18.61 4.65
CA ILE A 307 -0.37 -18.64 5.00
C ILE A 307 0.21 -20.05 4.78
N ALA A 308 -0.47 -21.10 5.25
CA ALA A 308 -0.02 -22.47 5.07
C ALA A 308 0.02 -22.89 3.59
N ALA A 309 -0.98 -22.50 2.78
CA ALA A 309 -1.02 -22.80 1.35
C ALA A 309 0.14 -22.15 0.56
N GLN A 310 0.70 -21.05 1.09
CA GLN A 310 1.88 -20.39 0.53
C GLN A 310 3.21 -20.87 1.16
N GLY A 311 3.18 -21.97 1.95
CA GLY A 311 4.35 -22.61 2.56
C GLY A 311 4.78 -22.02 3.90
N GLY A 312 4.07 -21.00 4.43
CA GLY A 312 4.35 -20.41 5.72
C GLY A 312 3.78 -21.21 6.88
N ASP A 313 4.39 -21.08 8.05
CA ASP A 313 3.85 -21.60 9.29
C ASP A 313 3.11 -20.45 10.03
N PRO A 314 1.76 -20.45 10.08
CA PRO A 314 0.98 -19.37 10.68
C PRO A 314 1.12 -19.28 12.20
N ASP A 315 1.60 -20.35 12.86
CA ASP A 315 1.76 -20.43 14.31
C ASP A 315 3.25 -20.33 14.74
N ALA A 316 4.18 -20.13 13.79
CA ALA A 316 5.59 -19.97 14.08
C ALA A 316 5.89 -18.68 14.86
N ALA A 317 6.91 -18.74 15.73
CA ALA A 317 7.41 -17.55 16.38
C ALA A 317 7.97 -16.57 15.33
N LEU A 318 7.47 -15.34 15.32
CA LEU A 318 7.96 -14.29 14.44
C LEU A 318 9.34 -13.77 14.91
N PRO A 319 10.19 -13.32 13.98
CA PRO A 319 11.47 -12.69 14.32
C PRO A 319 11.32 -11.53 15.30
N VAL A 320 12.23 -11.45 16.25
CA VAL A 320 12.34 -10.38 17.25
C VAL A 320 13.73 -9.77 17.13
N ALA A 321 13.84 -8.47 17.14
CA ALA A 321 15.12 -7.77 17.16
C ALA A 321 15.87 -8.00 18.49
N ARG A 322 17.18 -8.02 18.43
CA ARG A 322 18.05 -8.27 19.59
C ARG A 322 18.16 -7.08 20.52
N GLU A 323 18.08 -5.87 19.98
CA GLU A 323 18.30 -4.61 20.68
C GLU A 323 17.06 -3.76 20.68
N GLN A 324 16.84 -3.05 21.78
CA GLN A 324 15.71 -2.14 21.97
C GLN A 324 16.18 -0.82 22.56
N HIS A 325 15.52 0.28 22.14
CA HIS A 325 15.69 1.60 22.72
C HIS A 325 14.32 2.23 22.99
N VAL A 326 14.10 2.68 24.21
CA VAL A 326 12.83 3.30 24.63
C VAL A 326 12.96 4.82 24.54
N VAL A 327 12.03 5.43 23.79
CA VAL A 327 11.82 6.89 23.76
C VAL A 327 10.72 7.22 24.76
N THR A 328 11.03 8.12 25.71
CA THR A 328 10.10 8.49 26.78
C THR A 328 9.53 9.89 26.58
N ALA A 329 8.36 10.15 27.16
CA ALA A 329 7.73 11.47 27.17
C ALA A 329 8.61 12.48 27.96
N PRO A 330 9.00 13.60 27.34
CA PRO A 330 9.80 14.63 28.03
C PRO A 330 9.01 15.44 29.04
N ALA A 331 7.67 15.41 28.95
CA ALA A 331 6.77 16.17 29.84
C ALA A 331 5.45 15.39 30.02
N SER A 332 4.71 15.72 31.08
CA SER A 332 3.33 15.24 31.25
C SER A 332 2.36 16.14 30.46
N GLY A 333 1.32 15.53 29.85
CA GLY A 333 0.33 16.28 29.08
C GLY A 333 -0.50 15.38 28.18
N VAL A 334 -1.07 15.96 27.11
CA VAL A 334 -1.80 15.24 26.06
C VAL A 334 -0.94 15.17 24.82
N LEU A 335 -0.68 13.97 24.31
CA LEU A 335 -0.01 13.79 23.02
C LEU A 335 -0.96 14.30 21.92
N THR A 336 -0.58 15.38 21.25
CA THR A 336 -1.46 16.02 20.24
C THR A 336 -1.04 15.75 18.80
N ARG A 337 0.20 15.33 18.59
CA ARG A 337 0.71 14.94 17.26
C ARG A 337 1.69 13.78 17.39
N LEU A 338 1.64 12.88 16.43
CA LEU A 338 2.65 11.85 16.19
C LEU A 338 2.80 11.70 14.68
N ASP A 339 3.91 12.18 14.14
CA ASP A 339 4.12 12.29 12.69
C ASP A 339 4.41 10.93 12.07
N ALA A 340 3.52 10.51 11.16
CA ALA A 340 3.66 9.25 10.47
C ALA A 340 4.94 9.18 9.62
N TYR A 341 5.35 10.29 8.97
CA TYR A 341 6.55 10.30 8.15
C TYR A 341 7.81 10.06 9.00
N GLY A 342 7.94 10.75 10.12
CA GLY A 342 9.06 10.57 11.06
C GLY A 342 9.15 9.12 11.57
N VAL A 343 8.02 8.51 11.94
CA VAL A 343 7.97 7.11 12.37
C VAL A 343 8.34 6.16 11.23
N GLY A 344 7.84 6.39 10.02
CA GLY A 344 8.17 5.57 8.85
C GLY A 344 9.66 5.63 8.49
N VAL A 345 10.26 6.83 8.48
CA VAL A 345 11.71 7.01 8.26
C VAL A 345 12.52 6.38 9.39
N GLY A 346 12.06 6.52 10.64
CA GLY A 346 12.69 5.88 11.80
C GLY A 346 12.71 4.36 11.66
N ALA A 347 11.57 3.74 11.36
CA ALA A 347 11.47 2.29 11.12
C ALA A 347 12.37 1.84 9.96
N TRP A 348 12.39 2.57 8.85
CA TRP A 348 13.28 2.32 7.74
C TRP A 348 14.76 2.33 8.17
N ARG A 349 15.18 3.36 8.89
CA ARG A 349 16.55 3.51 9.37
C ARG A 349 16.97 2.47 10.39
N LEU A 350 16.03 1.91 11.17
CA LEU A 350 16.27 0.77 12.05
C LEU A 350 16.55 -0.53 11.29
N GLY A 351 16.19 -0.60 10.01
CA GLY A 351 16.42 -1.75 9.15
C GLY A 351 15.15 -2.48 8.73
N ALA A 352 13.95 -1.95 9.05
CA ALA A 352 12.68 -2.53 8.60
C ALA A 352 12.42 -2.33 7.11
N GLY A 353 13.03 -1.32 6.49
CA GLY A 353 12.95 -1.04 5.05
C GLY A 353 14.32 -1.07 4.38
N ARG A 354 14.32 -0.83 3.07
CA ARG A 354 15.54 -0.81 2.25
C ARG A 354 15.70 0.51 1.50
N ALA A 355 16.95 0.93 1.28
CA ALA A 355 17.29 2.09 0.46
C ALA A 355 17.38 1.70 -1.03
N ARG A 356 17.85 0.47 -1.31
CA ARG A 356 17.94 -0.10 -2.65
C ARG A 356 17.16 -1.41 -2.68
N LYS A 357 16.65 -1.78 -3.84
CA LYS A 357 15.84 -2.98 -4.04
C LYS A 357 16.54 -4.28 -3.56
N GLU A 358 17.87 -4.30 -3.66
CA GLU A 358 18.72 -5.44 -3.31
C GLU A 358 19.13 -5.48 -1.84
N ASP A 359 18.90 -4.38 -1.09
CA ASP A 359 19.30 -4.34 0.32
C ASP A 359 18.44 -5.30 1.14
N PRO A 360 19.06 -6.03 2.10
CA PRO A 360 18.32 -6.89 3.03
C PRO A 360 17.55 -6.05 4.04
N VAL A 361 16.42 -6.57 4.51
CA VAL A 361 15.66 -6.01 5.64
C VAL A 361 15.85 -6.85 6.88
N GLN A 362 15.78 -6.22 8.06
CA GLN A 362 15.74 -6.91 9.35
C GLN A 362 14.26 -7.15 9.70
N ALA A 363 13.83 -8.40 9.66
CA ALA A 363 12.41 -8.73 9.84
C ALA A 363 11.86 -8.32 11.23
N GLY A 364 12.69 -8.35 12.28
CA GLY A 364 12.32 -7.94 13.63
C GLY A 364 12.45 -6.43 13.90
N ALA A 365 13.04 -5.65 12.97
CA ALA A 365 13.25 -4.23 13.18
C ALA A 365 11.95 -3.41 12.98
N GLY A 366 11.85 -2.26 13.67
CA GLY A 366 10.72 -1.36 13.56
C GLY A 366 10.51 -0.51 14.81
N ILE A 367 9.32 0.07 14.89
CA ILE A 367 8.89 0.91 16.01
C ILE A 367 7.55 0.38 16.53
N GLU A 368 7.47 0.22 17.84
CA GLU A 368 6.25 -0.06 18.59
C GLU A 368 5.85 1.21 19.34
N LEU A 369 4.62 1.66 19.18
CA LEU A 369 4.05 2.86 19.78
C LEU A 369 3.29 2.48 21.05
N HIS A 370 3.46 3.28 22.12
CA HIS A 370 2.78 3.08 23.40
C HIS A 370 1.77 4.18 23.72
N ALA A 371 1.67 5.18 22.84
CA ALA A 371 0.68 6.25 22.92
C ALA A 371 0.30 6.74 21.52
N LYS A 372 -0.93 7.20 21.38
CA LYS A 372 -1.48 7.82 20.16
C LYS A 372 -1.92 9.25 20.45
N PRO A 373 -2.07 10.12 19.43
CA PRO A 373 -2.68 11.43 19.61
C PRO A 373 -4.04 11.35 20.30
N GLY A 374 -4.22 12.15 21.35
CA GLY A 374 -5.35 12.12 22.27
C GLY A 374 -5.06 11.46 23.61
N ASP A 375 -4.02 10.64 23.71
CA ASP A 375 -3.65 10.00 24.98
C ASP A 375 -3.00 10.97 25.93
N THR A 376 -3.34 10.81 27.24
CA THR A 376 -2.63 11.50 28.32
C THR A 376 -1.38 10.72 28.69
N VAL A 377 -0.23 11.40 28.69
CA VAL A 377 1.06 10.83 29.03
C VAL A 377 1.69 11.52 30.24
N THR A 378 2.56 10.83 30.97
CA THR A 378 3.33 11.38 32.07
C THR A 378 4.80 11.45 31.71
N ALA A 379 5.53 12.45 32.26
CA ALA A 379 6.97 12.57 32.04
C ALA A 379 7.69 11.27 32.42
N GLY A 380 8.57 10.78 31.52
CA GLY A 380 9.27 9.52 31.66
C GLY A 380 8.49 8.26 31.22
N GLN A 381 7.19 8.37 30.89
CA GLN A 381 6.41 7.26 30.33
C GLN A 381 6.95 6.89 28.94
N PRO A 382 7.08 5.60 28.60
CA PRO A 382 7.39 5.18 27.23
C PRO A 382 6.37 5.74 26.22
N LEU A 383 6.85 6.38 25.18
CA LEU A 383 6.06 6.79 24.00
C LEU A 383 6.20 5.77 22.88
N MET A 384 7.40 5.25 22.69
CA MET A 384 7.67 4.23 21.67
C MET A 384 8.91 3.42 22.04
N THR A 385 8.98 2.20 21.50
CA THR A 385 10.15 1.32 21.56
C THR A 385 10.67 1.11 20.15
N LEU A 386 11.96 1.38 19.95
CA LEU A 386 12.69 1.14 18.70
C LEU A 386 13.35 -0.24 18.78
N HIS A 387 13.28 -1.01 17.69
CA HIS A 387 13.78 -2.38 17.59
C HIS A 387 14.74 -2.51 16.41
N THR A 388 15.95 -3.06 16.65
CA THR A 388 16.93 -3.34 15.58
C THR A 388 17.90 -4.45 15.99
N ASP A 389 18.54 -5.11 15.03
CA ASP A 389 19.68 -6.00 15.29
C ASP A 389 21.03 -5.26 15.26
N THR A 390 21.02 -3.96 14.95
CA THR A 390 22.22 -3.14 14.71
C THR A 390 22.12 -1.86 15.54
N PRO A 391 22.72 -1.83 16.77
CA PRO A 391 22.57 -0.71 17.72
C PRO A 391 22.95 0.66 17.16
N GLU A 392 23.89 0.72 16.22
CA GLU A 392 24.35 1.96 15.60
C GLU A 392 23.24 2.66 14.79
N LYS A 393 22.18 1.92 14.43
CA LYS A 393 21.02 2.47 13.71
C LYS A 393 20.07 3.28 14.59
N PHE A 394 20.16 3.16 15.93
CA PHE A 394 19.32 3.97 16.82
C PHE A 394 19.56 5.46 16.66
N GLU A 395 20.80 5.92 16.51
CA GLU A 395 21.11 7.33 16.31
C GLU A 395 20.38 7.92 15.08
N TYR A 396 20.40 7.20 13.95
CA TYR A 396 19.75 7.65 12.72
C TYR A 396 18.22 7.63 12.83
N ALA A 397 17.66 6.67 13.55
CA ALA A 397 16.23 6.60 13.80
C ALA A 397 15.75 7.71 14.72
N LEU A 398 16.49 7.97 15.81
CA LEU A 398 16.21 9.08 16.76
C LEU A 398 16.25 10.44 16.05
N ALA A 399 17.23 10.66 15.17
CA ALA A 399 17.29 11.88 14.35
C ALA A 399 16.08 12.03 13.40
N ALA A 400 15.50 10.93 12.92
CA ALA A 400 14.28 10.98 12.11
C ALA A 400 13.01 11.27 12.93
N LEU A 401 13.02 10.94 14.21
CA LEU A 401 11.90 11.16 15.14
C LEU A 401 11.97 12.54 15.84
N GLU A 402 13.06 13.27 15.67
CA GLU A 402 13.22 14.60 16.26
C GLU A 402 12.14 15.55 15.73
N GLY A 403 11.40 16.20 16.64
CA GLY A 403 10.25 17.04 16.29
C GLY A 403 9.05 16.26 15.72
N GLY A 404 9.06 14.93 15.75
CA GLY A 404 8.00 14.07 15.20
C GLY A 404 6.78 13.91 16.11
N TYR A 405 6.76 14.48 17.33
CA TYR A 405 5.61 14.44 18.23
C TYR A 405 5.50 15.71 19.08
N ASP A 406 4.27 16.03 19.49
CA ASP A 406 3.98 17.18 20.35
C ASP A 406 3.13 16.76 21.55
N ILE A 407 3.52 17.26 22.73
CA ILE A 407 2.79 17.08 23.99
C ILE A 407 2.32 18.45 24.47
N ALA A 408 1.00 18.66 24.48
CA ALA A 408 0.38 19.87 25.00
C ALA A 408 0.11 19.76 26.52
N PRO A 409 -0.09 20.89 27.25
CA PRO A 409 -0.42 20.85 28.65
C PRO A 409 -1.60 19.93 29.00
N ALA A 410 -1.58 19.35 30.20
CA ALA A 410 -2.66 18.51 30.70
C ALA A 410 -4.02 19.24 30.61
N GLY A 411 -5.06 18.54 30.16
CA GLY A 411 -6.39 19.10 29.96
C GLY A 411 -6.60 19.81 28.62
N THR A 412 -5.60 19.86 27.74
CA THR A 412 -5.78 20.35 26.37
C THR A 412 -6.82 19.48 25.65
N ALA A 413 -7.84 20.12 25.06
CA ALA A 413 -8.83 19.43 24.25
C ALA A 413 -8.17 18.88 22.96
N PHE A 414 -8.45 17.63 22.65
CA PHE A 414 -8.00 16.97 21.43
C PHE A 414 -9.22 16.46 20.64
N SER A 415 -9.20 16.65 19.34
CA SER A 415 -10.19 16.09 18.43
C SER A 415 -9.49 15.21 17.41
N ALA A 416 -9.79 13.91 17.45
CA ALA A 416 -9.20 12.97 16.51
C ALA A 416 -9.69 13.24 15.07
N THR A 417 -8.80 13.16 14.11
CA THR A 417 -9.17 13.12 12.70
C THR A 417 -9.80 11.75 12.41
N PRO A 418 -10.96 11.69 11.72
CA PRO A 418 -11.53 10.41 11.31
C PRO A 418 -10.54 9.64 10.43
N ILE A 419 -10.49 8.31 10.57
CA ILE A 419 -9.61 7.50 9.71
C ILE A 419 -10.07 7.52 8.26
N ILE A 420 -11.38 7.59 8.01
CA ILE A 420 -11.97 7.74 6.66
C ILE A 420 -12.35 9.19 6.47
N LEU A 421 -11.72 9.84 5.51
CA LEU A 421 -11.89 11.28 5.21
C LEU A 421 -12.95 11.54 4.14
N ASP A 422 -13.06 10.64 3.15
CA ASP A 422 -13.98 10.79 2.02
C ASP A 422 -14.18 9.46 1.28
N ARG A 423 -15.26 9.37 0.49
CA ARG A 423 -15.59 8.23 -0.37
C ARG A 423 -15.90 8.72 -1.78
N ILE A 424 -15.31 8.09 -2.78
CA ILE A 424 -15.50 8.39 -4.20
C ILE A 424 -15.89 7.11 -4.94
N ALA A 425 -17.00 7.15 -5.66
CA ALA A 425 -17.54 6.01 -6.42
C ALA A 425 -18.05 6.46 -7.79
#